data_8feecd300578a87a26ddedd7bdc6a02c
#
_entry.id   8feecd300578a87a26ddedd7bdc6a02c
#
_cell.length_a   1.000
_cell.length_b   1.000
_cell.length_c   1.000
_cell.angle_alpha   90.00
_cell.angle_beta   90.00
_cell.angle_gamma   90.00
#
_symmetry.space_group_name_H-M   'P 1'
#
loop_
_entity.id
_entity.type
_entity.pdbx_description
1 polymer ?
#
loop_
_entity_poly.entity_id
_entity_poly.type
_entity_poly.pdbx_seq_one_letter_code
_entity_poly.pdbx_strand_id
1 'polypeptide(L)'
;RDWQELRRDVANFRDLIKMAMPAKFWVETINEKSGKRELSISAVRLYYFLQLNGFRTLRDANAANTRYIQVTGNIVKQIKAKDVRRFVREWAEERCLAENIRNLIVNSMKFSETSLENLREVELDFTTFTPTTQLFFFARKSIEVTPSEIIVHQRGDASFQHYVWEDNVLPYEFTVMPDMFSITRSEQGGKPHFDIEVLESGKSCLCGYVINSSRIHWRKEMEYRFGENREEAKEYAATHRFCIDGEGLTPTEIAEQKQNLINKIFAIGYMLHRYKSPSRAWAPQAMDNKIGENGECNGRSGKSFLFKALSMFMRTVKLSGRNPKLMDNPHVFDQVNVHTDFVLVDDCAQYLSMGLFYDIITSDMTVNPKNNQSYSIPFEQSPKFAFTTNYVPADFDASTEARLLYMVFSDYYHQQTESNDYIETRSIRDDFNRDLYTADYPEKDWNADINFLLQCLRFYLSLCESNVKIYPPMDNIIQRKYRQDLGNNFEDWADSYFAEGSANLNKLLVRREVFETYRKYANVSSLTMQKFTKKLRAFCHLCPYIEEMNPAEMCNSQKRIVRRVDGSVEEMVFMRSVKKKDL
;
A
#
# COMPACT_ATOMS: atom_id res chain seq x y z
N ARG A 1 3.84 49.61 18.15
CA ARG A 1 4.08 48.17 17.95
C ARG A 1 3.33 47.75 16.69
N ASP A 2 4.07 47.17 15.76
CA ASP A 2 3.61 46.76 14.45
C ASP A 2 2.55 45.66 14.55
N TRP A 3 1.46 45.78 13.79
CA TRP A 3 0.42 44.77 13.69
C TRP A 3 0.94 43.40 13.24
N GLN A 4 2.11 43.35 12.60
CA GLN A 4 2.77 42.12 12.22
C GLN A 4 3.43 41.39 13.40
N GLU A 5 3.98 42.11 14.40
CA GLU A 5 4.46 41.52 15.65
C GLU A 5 3.32 40.97 16.50
N LEU A 6 2.20 41.69 16.55
CA LEU A 6 0.98 41.23 17.22
C LEU A 6 0.36 39.98 16.58
N ARG A 7 0.51 39.81 15.27
CA ARG A 7 0.08 38.58 14.59
C ARG A 7 0.97 37.35 14.87
N ARG A 8 2.24 37.51 15.18
CA ARG A 8 3.15 36.42 15.55
C ARG A 8 2.85 35.84 16.94
N ASP A 9 2.34 36.68 17.85
CA ASP A 9 1.89 36.25 19.20
C ASP A 9 0.43 35.77 19.23
N VAL A 10 -0.24 35.66 18.09
CA VAL A 10 -1.71 35.44 18.00
C VAL A 10 -2.16 34.07 18.53
N ALA A 11 -1.33 33.03 18.54
CA ALA A 11 -1.71 31.77 19.18
C ALA A 11 -1.85 31.98 20.71
N ASN A 12 -0.84 32.58 21.35
CA ASN A 12 -0.87 32.94 22.77
C ASN A 12 -1.92 34.03 23.07
N PHE A 13 -2.13 34.97 22.16
CA PHE A 13 -3.08 36.05 22.32
C PHE A 13 -4.54 35.58 22.19
N ARG A 14 -4.84 34.60 21.35
CA ARG A 14 -6.19 33.99 21.33
C ARG A 14 -6.53 33.29 22.63
N ASP A 15 -5.58 32.59 23.22
CA ASP A 15 -5.79 31.91 24.49
C ASP A 15 -5.83 32.90 25.66
N LEU A 16 -5.03 33.96 25.62
CA LEU A 16 -5.10 35.06 26.55
C LEU A 16 -6.43 35.84 26.44
N ILE A 17 -6.95 36.06 25.22
CA ILE A 17 -8.27 36.65 25.04
C ILE A 17 -9.37 35.71 25.54
N LYS A 18 -9.28 34.42 25.31
CA LYS A 18 -10.22 33.42 25.84
C LYS A 18 -10.22 33.43 27.38
N MET A 19 -9.07 33.66 28.00
CA MET A 19 -8.94 33.77 29.47
C MET A 19 -9.31 35.13 30.02
N ALA A 20 -9.06 36.25 29.32
CA ALA A 20 -9.22 37.62 29.79
C ALA A 20 -10.58 38.26 29.45
N MET A 21 -11.26 37.84 28.37
CA MET A 21 -12.62 38.26 28.12
C MET A 21 -13.61 37.32 28.81
N PRO A 22 -14.37 37.77 29.79
CA PRO A 22 -15.57 37.03 30.17
C PRO A 22 -16.44 36.99 28.93
N ALA A 23 -16.52 35.81 28.30
CA ALA A 23 -17.35 35.59 27.13
C ALA A 23 -18.82 35.61 27.50
N LYS A 24 -19.26 36.77 28.05
CA LYS A 24 -20.61 37.02 28.54
C LYS A 24 -21.53 37.19 27.33
N PHE A 25 -22.20 36.13 26.95
CA PHE A 25 -23.21 36.15 25.86
C PHE A 25 -24.62 36.38 26.36
N TRP A 26 -24.83 36.55 27.67
CA TRP A 26 -26.09 36.95 28.26
C TRP A 26 -26.07 38.44 28.66
N VAL A 27 -27.23 39.04 28.70
CA VAL A 27 -27.46 40.43 29.11
C VAL A 27 -28.51 40.48 30.20
N GLU A 28 -28.31 41.41 31.12
CA GLU A 28 -29.27 41.76 32.13
C GLU A 28 -29.98 43.06 31.69
N THR A 29 -31.29 43.02 31.61
CA THR A 29 -32.11 44.19 31.35
C THR A 29 -33.02 44.40 32.54
N ILE A 30 -33.28 45.66 32.87
CA ILE A 30 -34.30 46.01 33.88
C ILE A 30 -35.57 46.30 33.12
N ASN A 31 -36.62 45.55 33.40
CA ASN A 31 -37.93 45.80 32.84
C ASN A 31 -38.49 47.13 33.46
N GLU A 32 -38.57 48.14 32.62
CA GLU A 32 -38.95 49.48 33.05
C GLU A 32 -40.37 49.56 33.73
N LYS A 33 -41.24 48.60 33.39
CA LYS A 33 -42.59 48.54 33.95
C LYS A 33 -42.66 47.81 35.30
N SER A 34 -41.84 46.80 35.50
CA SER A 34 -41.90 45.92 36.69
C SER A 34 -40.75 46.13 37.65
N GLY A 35 -39.68 46.86 37.26
CA GLY A 35 -38.44 47.00 38.00
C GLY A 35 -37.62 45.65 38.14
N LYS A 36 -38.09 44.58 37.55
CA LYS A 36 -37.44 43.28 37.67
C LYS A 36 -36.25 43.15 36.71
N ARG A 37 -35.20 42.54 37.20
CA ARG A 37 -34.04 42.13 36.35
C ARG A 37 -34.41 40.90 35.54
N GLU A 38 -34.29 41.01 34.24
CA GLU A 38 -34.53 39.93 33.29
C GLU A 38 -33.18 39.53 32.63
N LEU A 39 -32.92 38.24 32.60
CA LEU A 39 -31.75 37.67 31.92
C LEU A 39 -32.17 37.16 30.53
N SER A 40 -31.43 37.53 29.52
CA SER A 40 -31.65 37.04 28.16
C SER A 40 -30.32 36.72 27.47
N ILE A 41 -30.33 35.80 26.47
CA ILE A 41 -29.17 35.53 25.64
C ILE A 41 -29.15 36.48 24.44
N SER A 42 -28.07 37.28 24.33
CA SER A 42 -27.81 38.08 23.14
C SER A 42 -27.33 37.19 22.01
N ALA A 43 -28.08 37.09 20.92
CA ALA A 43 -27.72 36.28 19.77
C ALA A 43 -26.34 36.66 19.17
N VAL A 44 -26.11 37.97 18.99
CA VAL A 44 -24.85 38.49 18.43
C VAL A 44 -23.65 38.09 19.29
N ARG A 45 -23.75 38.26 20.62
CA ARG A 45 -22.67 37.88 21.56
C ARG A 45 -22.49 36.37 21.63
N LEU A 46 -23.58 35.59 21.54
CA LEU A 46 -23.51 34.13 21.49
C LEU A 46 -22.79 33.66 20.24
N TYR A 47 -23.14 34.18 19.06
CA TYR A 47 -22.42 33.79 17.82
C TYR A 47 -20.96 34.17 17.87
N TYR A 48 -20.62 35.34 18.41
CA TYR A 48 -19.22 35.72 18.60
C TYR A 48 -18.50 34.78 19.56
N PHE A 49 -19.11 34.42 20.68
CA PHE A 49 -18.59 33.43 21.62
C PHE A 49 -18.36 32.05 20.93
N LEU A 50 -19.35 31.58 20.20
CA LEU A 50 -19.25 30.30 19.48
C LEU A 50 -18.15 30.37 18.42
N GLN A 51 -18.04 31.47 17.69
CA GLN A 51 -16.97 31.66 16.71
C GLN A 51 -15.56 31.66 17.33
N LEU A 52 -15.38 32.26 18.51
CA LEU A 52 -14.13 32.24 19.25
C LEU A 52 -13.74 30.80 19.68
N ASN A 53 -14.73 29.93 19.90
CA ASN A 53 -14.55 28.54 20.25
C ASN A 53 -14.55 27.60 19.01
N GLY A 54 -14.37 28.15 17.81
CA GLY A 54 -14.17 27.38 16.57
C GLY A 54 -15.46 26.94 15.87
N PHE A 55 -16.64 27.27 16.39
CA PHE A 55 -17.92 26.90 15.75
C PHE A 55 -18.15 27.69 14.45
N ARG A 56 -18.45 26.98 13.36
CA ARG A 56 -18.64 27.52 12.01
C ARG A 56 -19.67 26.70 11.24
N THR A 57 -20.10 27.22 10.13
CA THR A 57 -20.72 26.45 9.03
C THR A 57 -19.71 26.24 7.93
N LEU A 58 -19.66 25.01 7.41
CA LEU A 58 -18.77 24.65 6.30
C LEU A 58 -19.51 24.85 4.99
N ARG A 59 -18.90 25.61 4.08
CA ARG A 59 -19.35 25.70 2.71
C ARG A 59 -18.98 24.42 1.98
N ASP A 60 -19.98 23.65 1.58
CA ASP A 60 -19.81 22.44 0.79
C ASP A 60 -20.68 22.55 -0.45
N ALA A 61 -20.05 22.79 -1.59
CA ALA A 61 -20.73 22.97 -2.88
C ALA A 61 -21.54 21.72 -3.31
N ASN A 62 -21.24 20.55 -2.74
CA ASN A 62 -21.86 19.28 -3.07
C ASN A 62 -22.85 18.78 -2.02
N ALA A 63 -23.02 19.49 -0.91
CA ALA A 63 -23.93 19.08 0.15
C ALA A 63 -25.29 19.79 0.04
N ALA A 64 -26.37 19.01 0.04
CA ALA A 64 -27.74 19.54 0.07
C ALA A 64 -28.09 20.28 1.38
N ASN A 65 -27.34 20.03 2.46
CA ASN A 65 -27.56 20.59 3.79
C ASN A 65 -26.31 21.27 4.33
N THR A 66 -26.49 22.38 5.05
CA THR A 66 -25.43 23.07 5.78
C THR A 66 -24.76 22.13 6.80
N ARG A 67 -23.44 22.05 6.78
CA ARG A 67 -22.66 21.28 7.76
C ARG A 67 -22.16 22.19 8.87
N TYR A 68 -22.55 21.87 10.11
CA TYR A 68 -21.98 22.53 11.29
C TYR A 68 -20.70 21.87 11.70
N ILE A 69 -19.67 22.67 11.98
CA ILE A 69 -18.34 22.20 12.34
C ILE A 69 -17.79 22.95 13.55
N GLN A 70 -16.89 22.28 14.26
CA GLN A 70 -16.00 22.90 15.22
C GLN A 70 -14.56 22.75 14.74
N VAL A 71 -13.84 23.84 14.61
CA VAL A 71 -12.44 23.89 14.17
C VAL A 71 -11.56 24.16 15.38
N THR A 72 -10.63 23.25 15.66
CA THR A 72 -9.64 23.41 16.74
C THR A 72 -8.24 23.23 16.15
N GLY A 73 -7.51 24.35 15.97
CA GLY A 73 -6.29 24.35 15.14
C GLY A 73 -6.64 23.93 13.70
N ASN A 74 -6.00 22.86 13.24
CA ASN A 74 -6.21 22.31 11.89
C ASN A 74 -7.17 21.10 11.88
N ILE A 75 -7.78 20.75 13.02
CA ILE A 75 -8.71 19.61 13.13
C ILE A 75 -10.13 20.11 13.10
N VAL A 76 -10.94 19.47 12.25
CA VAL A 76 -12.35 19.80 12.02
C VAL A 76 -13.23 18.65 12.50
N LYS A 77 -14.15 18.97 13.38
CA LYS A 77 -15.15 18.04 13.89
C LYS A 77 -16.52 18.40 13.33
N GLN A 78 -17.21 17.44 12.72
CA GLN A 78 -18.61 17.61 12.37
C GLN A 78 -19.47 17.53 13.64
N ILE A 79 -20.40 18.48 13.81
CA ILE A 79 -21.22 18.60 15.01
C ILE A 79 -22.71 18.76 14.63
N LYS A 80 -23.57 18.57 15.63
CA LYS A 80 -25.01 18.85 15.58
C LYS A 80 -25.36 19.93 16.58
N ALA A 81 -26.54 20.54 16.45
CA ALA A 81 -27.00 21.56 17.37
C ALA A 81 -26.96 21.13 18.86
N LYS A 82 -27.26 19.86 19.14
CA LYS A 82 -27.15 19.28 20.49
C LYS A 82 -25.71 19.33 21.07
N ASP A 83 -24.71 19.25 20.22
CA ASP A 83 -23.31 19.28 20.65
C ASP A 83 -22.88 20.67 21.03
N VAL A 84 -23.36 21.68 20.32
CA VAL A 84 -23.16 23.11 20.68
C VAL A 84 -23.79 23.41 22.04
N ARG A 85 -25.04 22.96 22.25
CA ARG A 85 -25.73 23.16 23.56
C ARG A 85 -24.97 22.45 24.68
N ARG A 86 -24.50 21.22 24.46
CA ARG A 86 -23.70 20.48 25.43
C ARG A 86 -22.41 21.23 25.76
N PHE A 87 -21.67 21.67 24.76
CA PHE A 87 -20.44 22.44 24.94
C PHE A 87 -20.67 23.71 25.79
N VAL A 88 -21.71 24.50 25.49
CA VAL A 88 -21.99 25.75 26.22
C VAL A 88 -22.39 25.44 27.66
N ARG A 89 -23.14 24.36 27.91
CA ARG A 89 -23.50 23.92 29.26
C ARG A 89 -22.25 23.52 30.05
N GLU A 90 -21.40 22.64 29.50
CA GLU A 90 -20.15 22.17 30.12
C GLU A 90 -19.24 23.38 30.41
N TRP A 91 -19.07 24.28 29.46
CA TRP A 91 -18.33 25.52 29.63
C TRP A 91 -18.87 26.39 30.81
N ALA A 92 -20.19 26.47 31.00
CA ALA A 92 -20.81 27.21 32.08
C ALA A 92 -20.63 26.49 33.44
N GLU A 93 -20.67 25.16 33.46
CA GLU A 93 -20.42 24.33 34.63
C GLU A 93 -18.97 24.45 35.12
N GLU A 94 -17.99 24.28 34.21
CA GLU A 94 -16.55 24.41 34.49
C GLU A 94 -16.19 25.79 35.11
N ARG A 95 -16.92 26.83 34.76
CA ARG A 95 -16.71 28.19 35.26
C ARG A 95 -17.61 28.55 36.46
N CYS A 96 -18.30 27.54 36.99
CA CYS A 96 -19.19 27.73 38.16
C CYS A 96 -20.15 28.90 38.01
N LEU A 97 -20.72 29.11 36.79
CA LEU A 97 -21.67 30.19 36.60
C LEU A 97 -22.91 30.00 37.47
N ALA A 98 -23.52 31.12 37.89
CA ALA A 98 -24.71 31.14 38.75
C ALA A 98 -25.85 30.28 38.12
N GLU A 99 -26.67 29.68 38.96
CA GLU A 99 -27.72 28.73 38.57
C GLU A 99 -28.74 29.36 37.60
N ASN A 100 -29.13 30.62 37.81
CA ASN A 100 -30.03 31.34 36.92
C ASN A 100 -29.47 31.46 35.48
N ILE A 101 -28.14 31.62 35.31
CA ILE A 101 -27.48 31.66 34.01
C ILE A 101 -27.46 30.26 33.39
N ARG A 102 -27.15 29.24 34.16
CA ARG A 102 -27.17 27.85 33.70
C ARG A 102 -28.55 27.41 33.24
N ASN A 103 -29.59 27.78 34.01
CA ASN A 103 -30.99 27.54 33.64
C ASN A 103 -31.39 28.27 32.35
N LEU A 104 -30.91 29.53 32.16
CA LEU A 104 -31.13 30.29 30.94
C LEU A 104 -30.53 29.56 29.71
N ILE A 105 -29.33 29.01 29.85
CA ILE A 105 -28.66 28.25 28.78
C ILE A 105 -29.45 26.98 28.42
N VAL A 106 -29.85 26.19 29.42
CA VAL A 106 -30.58 24.93 29.22
C VAL A 106 -31.92 25.17 28.51
N ASN A 107 -32.65 26.22 28.87
CA ASN A 107 -33.98 26.50 28.36
C ASN A 107 -34.01 27.33 27.06
N SER A 108 -32.85 27.79 26.57
CA SER A 108 -32.80 28.69 25.41
C SER A 108 -32.99 27.96 24.07
N MET A 109 -33.83 28.54 23.22
CA MET A 109 -33.99 28.13 21.82
C MET A 109 -32.88 28.66 20.89
N LYS A 110 -31.93 29.48 21.39
CA LYS A 110 -30.82 30.05 20.61
C LYS A 110 -29.77 29.00 20.19
N PHE A 111 -29.90 27.76 20.65
CA PHE A 111 -29.09 26.62 20.27
C PHE A 111 -29.81 25.63 19.31
N SER A 112 -30.93 26.08 18.68
CA SER A 112 -31.60 25.29 17.64
C SER A 112 -30.81 25.32 16.32
N GLU A 113 -31.07 24.39 15.45
CA GLU A 113 -30.45 24.33 14.12
C GLU A 113 -30.65 25.62 13.34
N THR A 114 -31.89 26.13 13.28
CA THR A 114 -32.23 27.41 12.64
C THR A 114 -31.43 28.59 13.20
N SER A 115 -31.15 28.61 14.51
CA SER A 115 -30.35 29.68 15.09
C SER A 115 -28.88 29.57 14.72
N LEU A 116 -28.36 28.34 14.59
CA LEU A 116 -26.96 28.06 14.24
C LEU A 116 -26.63 28.35 12.77
N GLU A 117 -27.63 28.45 11.88
CA GLU A 117 -27.44 28.90 10.49
C GLU A 117 -26.78 30.28 10.38
N ASN A 118 -26.87 31.10 11.44
CA ASN A 118 -26.22 32.41 11.50
C ASN A 118 -24.72 32.35 11.90
N LEU A 119 -24.16 31.15 12.12
CA LEU A 119 -22.72 31.01 12.31
C LEU A 119 -21.98 31.39 11.02
N ARG A 120 -20.79 31.95 11.19
CA ARG A 120 -19.95 32.33 10.04
C ARG A 120 -19.63 31.12 9.17
N GLU A 121 -19.94 31.24 7.89
CA GLU A 121 -19.53 30.26 6.87
C GLU A 121 -18.04 30.38 6.60
N VAL A 122 -17.39 29.24 6.44
CA VAL A 122 -15.97 29.12 6.06
C VAL A 122 -15.79 28.09 4.96
N GLU A 123 -14.80 28.33 4.14
CA GLU A 123 -14.27 27.38 3.18
C GLU A 123 -12.91 26.91 3.70
N LEU A 124 -12.72 25.60 3.82
CA LEU A 124 -11.53 25.00 4.40
C LEU A 124 -10.89 24.05 3.38
N ASP A 125 -9.57 24.10 3.28
CA ASP A 125 -8.83 23.20 2.41
C ASP A 125 -8.55 21.87 3.12
N PHE A 126 -9.19 20.81 2.65
CA PHE A 126 -9.00 19.43 3.10
C PHE A 126 -8.05 18.64 2.19
N THR A 127 -7.37 19.29 1.28
CA THR A 127 -6.38 18.65 0.41
C THR A 127 -5.19 18.21 1.25
N THR A 128 -4.93 16.90 1.25
CA THR A 128 -3.85 16.30 2.06
C THR A 128 -2.66 15.88 1.21
N PHE A 129 -2.70 16.09 -0.10
CA PHE A 129 -1.64 15.69 -1.02
C PHE A 129 -1.58 16.58 -2.26
N THR A 130 -0.42 16.62 -2.87
CA THR A 130 -0.16 17.17 -4.21
C THR A 130 0.60 16.13 -5.05
N PRO A 131 0.95 16.36 -6.30
CA PRO A 131 1.79 15.44 -7.07
C PRO A 131 3.14 15.11 -6.42
N THR A 132 3.66 15.97 -5.54
CA THR A 132 4.99 15.83 -4.93
C THR A 132 5.00 15.94 -3.41
N THR A 133 3.85 16.08 -2.77
CA THR A 133 3.77 16.19 -1.30
C THR A 133 2.66 15.32 -0.72
N GLN A 134 2.81 14.93 0.53
CA GLN A 134 1.79 14.23 1.31
C GLN A 134 1.76 14.77 2.73
N LEU A 135 0.56 15.05 3.25
CA LEU A 135 0.33 15.51 4.61
C LEU A 135 -0.19 14.36 5.48
N PHE A 136 0.30 14.31 6.72
CA PHE A 136 -0.23 13.45 7.78
C PHE A 136 -0.55 14.30 9.01
N PHE A 137 -1.68 14.02 9.65
CA PHE A 137 -2.15 14.79 10.78
C PHE A 137 -2.15 13.92 12.04
N PHE A 138 -1.34 14.33 13.01
CA PHE A 138 -1.28 13.73 14.35
C PHE A 138 -1.99 14.62 15.36
N ALA A 139 -2.22 14.13 16.57
CA ALA A 139 -2.97 14.87 17.58
C ALA A 139 -2.45 16.29 17.86
N ARG A 140 -1.14 16.50 17.82
CA ARG A 140 -0.48 17.78 18.16
C ARG A 140 0.29 18.43 17.03
N LYS A 141 0.56 17.72 15.95
CA LYS A 141 1.43 18.14 14.86
C LYS A 141 0.85 17.71 13.52
N SER A 142 1.19 18.44 12.47
CA SER A 142 0.99 18.00 11.09
C SER A 142 2.35 17.79 10.44
N ILE A 143 2.46 16.76 9.62
CA ILE A 143 3.71 16.38 8.97
C ILE A 143 3.52 16.52 7.47
N GLU A 144 4.40 17.27 6.85
CA GLU A 144 4.48 17.39 5.39
C GLU A 144 5.71 16.64 4.91
N VAL A 145 5.51 15.69 4.02
CA VAL A 145 6.60 14.95 3.38
C VAL A 145 6.76 15.44 1.96
N THR A 146 7.96 15.91 1.63
CA THR A 146 8.38 16.37 0.32
C THR A 146 9.46 15.44 -0.26
N PRO A 147 9.90 15.60 -1.51
CA PRO A 147 11.03 14.84 -2.06
C PRO A 147 12.35 14.98 -1.27
N SER A 148 12.56 16.10 -0.59
CA SER A 148 13.81 16.44 0.08
C SER A 148 13.76 16.26 1.60
N GLU A 149 12.61 16.48 2.24
CA GLU A 149 12.55 16.61 3.69
C GLU A 149 11.19 16.20 4.30
N ILE A 150 11.20 16.01 5.61
CA ILE A 150 10.01 15.79 6.45
C ILE A 150 9.84 17.02 7.34
N ILE A 151 8.82 17.84 7.05
CA ILE A 151 8.57 19.12 7.71
C ILE A 151 7.52 18.92 8.81
N VAL A 152 7.77 19.50 9.98
CA VAL A 152 6.85 19.44 11.12
C VAL A 152 6.16 20.79 11.30
N HIS A 153 4.85 20.83 11.16
CA HIS A 153 4.01 21.97 11.45
C HIS A 153 3.35 21.80 12.82
N GLN A 154 3.44 22.82 13.65
CA GLN A 154 2.76 22.82 14.95
C GLN A 154 1.26 23.02 14.78
N ARG A 155 0.48 22.44 15.67
CA ARG A 155 -0.98 22.58 15.64
C ARG A 155 -1.38 24.06 15.78
N GLY A 156 -2.19 24.54 14.85
CA GLY A 156 -2.67 25.93 14.85
C GLY A 156 -1.67 26.93 14.28
N ASP A 157 -0.60 26.49 13.63
CA ASP A 157 0.28 27.36 12.86
C ASP A 157 -0.53 28.11 11.80
N ALA A 158 -0.51 29.44 11.85
CA ALA A 158 -1.29 30.29 10.96
C ALA A 158 -0.79 30.23 9.49
N SER A 159 0.44 29.80 9.27
CA SER A 159 1.03 29.62 7.92
C SER A 159 0.58 28.30 7.28
N PHE A 160 0.16 27.32 8.08
CA PHE A 160 -0.30 26.01 7.63
C PHE A 160 -1.83 25.98 7.58
N GLN A 161 -2.41 26.08 6.38
CA GLN A 161 -3.85 26.25 6.17
C GLN A 161 -4.58 24.99 5.66
N HIS A 162 -3.97 23.84 5.81
CA HIS A 162 -4.61 22.55 5.50
C HIS A 162 -5.32 22.00 6.73
N TYR A 163 -6.49 21.40 6.50
CA TYR A 163 -7.37 20.89 7.55
C TYR A 163 -7.62 19.40 7.40
N VAL A 164 -8.01 18.78 8.50
CA VAL A 164 -8.33 17.34 8.53
C VAL A 164 -9.58 17.11 9.39
N TRP A 165 -10.41 16.14 9.00
CA TRP A 165 -11.47 15.66 9.86
C TRP A 165 -10.91 14.95 11.09
N GLU A 166 -11.54 15.15 12.26
CA GLU A 166 -11.12 14.53 13.54
C GLU A 166 -10.90 13.02 13.42
N ASP A 167 -11.79 12.33 12.69
CA ASP A 167 -11.71 10.89 12.45
C ASP A 167 -10.52 10.46 11.58
N ASN A 168 -9.82 11.38 10.94
CA ASN A 168 -8.66 11.13 10.09
C ASN A 168 -7.35 11.48 10.79
N VAL A 169 -7.40 11.91 12.04
CA VAL A 169 -6.21 12.21 12.84
C VAL A 169 -5.59 10.91 13.32
N LEU A 170 -4.29 10.75 13.09
CA LEU A 170 -3.53 9.61 13.57
C LEU A 170 -3.32 9.70 15.09
N PRO A 171 -3.63 8.65 15.85
CA PRO A 171 -3.63 8.70 17.33
C PRO A 171 -2.23 8.57 17.95
N TYR A 172 -1.17 8.69 17.16
CA TYR A 172 0.21 8.50 17.60
C TYR A 172 0.89 9.83 17.88
N GLU A 173 1.83 9.83 18.83
CA GLU A 173 2.79 10.92 18.97
C GLU A 173 3.92 10.72 17.95
N PHE A 174 4.47 11.82 17.43
CA PHE A 174 5.50 11.77 16.40
C PHE A 174 6.67 12.72 16.74
N THR A 175 7.88 12.20 16.56
CA THR A 175 9.13 12.97 16.61
C THR A 175 10.04 12.48 15.49
N VAL A 176 10.60 13.42 14.72
CA VAL A 176 11.50 13.09 13.61
C VAL A 176 12.76 12.40 14.14
N MET A 177 13.14 11.32 13.48
CA MET A 177 14.36 10.55 13.76
C MET A 177 15.34 10.67 12.58
N PRO A 178 16.63 10.41 12.81
CA PRO A 178 17.62 10.28 11.74
C PRO A 178 17.20 9.22 10.70
N ASP A 179 17.76 9.34 9.51
CA ASP A 179 17.49 8.41 8.42
C ASP A 179 17.97 7.00 8.77
N MET A 180 17.13 6.00 8.47
CA MET A 180 17.41 4.59 8.72
C MET A 180 18.09 3.92 7.54
N PHE A 181 17.99 4.53 6.37
CA PHE A 181 18.66 4.10 5.14
C PHE A 181 18.98 5.29 4.26
N SER A 182 19.93 5.10 3.36
CA SER A 182 20.27 6.02 2.28
C SER A 182 20.23 5.28 0.96
N ILE A 183 19.55 5.84 -0.05
CA ILE A 183 19.49 5.28 -1.40
C ILE A 183 20.15 6.25 -2.37
N THR A 184 21.18 5.76 -3.07
CA THR A 184 21.89 6.49 -4.11
C THR A 184 21.41 6.06 -5.49
N ARG A 185 21.28 7.04 -6.41
CA ARG A 185 20.94 6.81 -7.81
C ARG A 185 22.17 7.03 -8.68
N SER A 186 22.43 6.09 -9.57
CA SER A 186 23.44 6.18 -10.62
C SER A 186 22.85 5.76 -11.97
N GLU A 187 23.58 5.91 -13.05
CA GLU A 187 23.18 5.41 -14.35
C GLU A 187 24.13 4.31 -14.81
N GLN A 188 23.58 3.17 -15.19
CA GLN A 188 24.33 2.04 -15.75
C GLN A 188 23.68 1.62 -17.08
N GLY A 189 24.44 1.70 -18.16
CA GLY A 189 23.93 1.36 -19.50
C GLY A 189 22.71 2.17 -19.95
N GLY A 190 22.61 3.44 -19.53
CA GLY A 190 21.47 4.32 -19.85
C GLY A 190 20.19 4.02 -19.08
N LYS A 191 20.27 3.17 -18.03
CA LYS A 191 19.15 2.89 -17.12
C LYS A 191 19.49 3.35 -15.70
N PRO A 192 18.49 3.84 -14.94
CA PRO A 192 18.70 4.19 -13.56
C PRO A 192 19.03 2.93 -12.74
N HIS A 193 20.10 3.00 -11.99
CA HIS A 193 20.53 2.00 -11.02
C HIS A 193 20.48 2.61 -9.63
N PHE A 194 20.04 1.82 -8.65
CA PHE A 194 19.90 2.24 -7.26
C PHE A 194 20.69 1.30 -6.36
N ASP A 195 21.40 1.89 -5.39
CA ASP A 195 22.03 1.13 -4.31
C ASP A 195 21.56 1.67 -2.96
N ILE A 196 21.52 0.81 -1.96
CA ILE A 196 21.04 1.14 -0.60
C ILE A 196 22.10 0.83 0.43
N GLU A 197 22.28 1.77 1.35
CA GLU A 197 22.99 1.60 2.60
C GLU A 197 21.99 1.64 3.75
N VAL A 198 21.98 0.62 4.59
CA VAL A 198 21.15 0.54 5.79
C VAL A 198 21.95 1.13 6.95
N LEU A 199 21.49 2.27 7.49
CA LEU A 199 22.20 3.04 8.51
C LEU A 199 21.84 2.57 9.93
N GLU A 200 20.55 2.25 10.16
CA GLU A 200 20.00 2.01 11.50
C GLU A 200 18.92 0.90 11.49
N SER A 201 19.30 -0.31 11.08
CA SER A 201 18.39 -1.44 10.87
C SER A 201 17.58 -1.86 12.12
N GLY A 202 18.15 -1.71 13.31
CA GLY A 202 17.56 -2.18 14.57
C GLY A 202 16.62 -1.19 15.25
N LYS A 203 16.48 0.04 14.75
CA LYS A 203 15.67 1.07 15.42
C LYS A 203 14.18 0.90 15.17
N SER A 204 13.76 0.52 13.97
CA SER A 204 12.37 0.28 13.61
C SER A 204 12.12 -1.21 13.43
N CYS A 205 11.08 -1.73 14.08
CA CYS A 205 10.66 -3.12 13.88
C CYS A 205 10.19 -3.36 12.44
N LEU A 206 9.50 -2.39 11.86
CA LEU A 206 9.03 -2.47 10.48
C LEU A 206 10.20 -2.46 9.49
N CYS A 207 11.21 -1.62 9.69
CA CYS A 207 12.43 -1.60 8.88
C CYS A 207 13.13 -2.96 8.92
N GLY A 208 13.38 -3.50 10.12
CA GLY A 208 13.99 -4.82 10.28
C GLY A 208 13.20 -5.94 9.62
N TYR A 209 11.87 -5.91 9.74
CA TYR A 209 11.00 -6.85 9.04
C TYR A 209 11.11 -6.73 7.50
N VAL A 210 11.11 -5.50 6.96
CA VAL A 210 11.22 -5.28 5.51
C VAL A 210 12.57 -5.75 4.99
N ILE A 211 13.66 -5.55 5.76
CA ILE A 211 14.99 -6.08 5.44
C ILE A 211 14.94 -7.61 5.36
N ASN A 212 14.48 -8.30 6.42
CA ASN A 212 14.45 -9.76 6.46
C ASN A 212 13.54 -10.35 5.39
N SER A 213 12.38 -9.74 5.11
CA SER A 213 11.50 -10.16 4.02
C SER A 213 12.10 -9.92 2.62
N SER A 214 13.25 -9.21 2.53
CA SER A 214 13.97 -8.96 1.27
C SER A 214 15.17 -9.85 1.06
N ARG A 215 15.62 -10.61 2.07
CA ARG A 215 16.78 -11.53 2.03
C ARG A 215 16.43 -12.80 1.28
N ILE A 216 16.40 -12.74 -0.04
CA ILE A 216 15.99 -13.87 -0.91
C ILE A 216 17.02 -15.00 -0.98
N HIS A 217 18.25 -14.75 -0.56
CA HIS A 217 19.34 -15.73 -0.50
C HIS A 217 19.70 -16.15 0.94
N TRP A 218 18.82 -15.90 1.92
CA TRP A 218 19.05 -16.20 3.35
C TRP A 218 19.39 -17.67 3.63
N ARG A 219 18.86 -18.62 2.84
CA ARG A 219 19.15 -20.05 3.02
C ARG A 219 20.62 -20.35 2.73
N LYS A 220 21.19 -19.75 1.69
CA LYS A 220 22.61 -19.89 1.36
C LYS A 220 23.48 -19.28 2.46
N GLU A 221 23.11 -18.11 2.94
CA GLU A 221 23.79 -17.39 4.01
C GLU A 221 23.77 -18.14 5.34
N MET A 222 22.64 -18.78 5.69
CA MET A 222 22.41 -19.35 7.02
C MET A 222 22.36 -20.88 7.01
N GLU A 223 21.41 -21.49 6.29
CA GLU A 223 21.20 -22.95 6.34
C GLU A 223 22.31 -23.72 5.66
N TYR A 224 22.69 -23.34 4.44
CA TYR A 224 23.69 -24.09 3.66
C TYR A 224 25.11 -23.84 4.15
N ARG A 225 25.37 -22.65 4.72
CA ARG A 225 26.69 -22.30 5.26
C ARG A 225 27.02 -23.08 6.53
N PHE A 226 26.09 -23.23 7.44
CA PHE A 226 26.32 -23.86 8.74
C PHE A 226 25.92 -25.36 8.76
N GLY A 227 25.14 -25.81 7.78
CA GLY A 227 24.67 -27.19 7.70
C GLY A 227 23.98 -27.64 8.99
N GLU A 228 24.50 -28.69 9.63
CA GLU A 228 23.95 -29.24 10.87
C GLU A 228 24.35 -28.45 12.14
N ASN A 229 25.31 -27.52 12.04
CA ASN A 229 25.79 -26.74 13.19
C ASN A 229 24.81 -25.61 13.56
N ARG A 230 23.74 -25.96 14.23
CA ARG A 230 22.65 -25.05 14.59
C ARG A 230 23.04 -23.98 15.61
N GLU A 231 23.99 -24.22 16.48
CA GLU A 231 24.42 -23.25 17.48
C GLU A 231 25.16 -22.07 16.82
N GLU A 232 26.08 -22.35 15.91
CA GLU A 232 26.75 -21.31 15.12
C GLU A 232 25.77 -20.55 14.23
N ALA A 233 24.80 -21.25 13.63
CA ALA A 233 23.74 -20.60 12.83
C ALA A 233 22.89 -19.63 13.65
N LYS A 234 22.55 -19.99 14.90
CA LYS A 234 21.80 -19.11 15.83
C LYS A 234 22.63 -17.90 16.27
N GLU A 235 23.91 -18.11 16.60
CA GLU A 235 24.83 -17.03 16.99
C GLU A 235 25.02 -16.04 15.84
N TYR A 236 25.23 -16.55 14.62
CA TYR A 236 25.29 -15.74 13.41
C TYR A 236 23.98 -14.96 13.21
N ALA A 237 22.82 -15.62 13.28
CA ALA A 237 21.52 -14.98 13.14
C ALA A 237 21.28 -13.86 14.18
N ALA A 238 21.77 -14.05 15.39
CA ALA A 238 21.63 -13.05 16.45
C ALA A 238 22.49 -11.79 16.17
N THR A 239 23.69 -11.95 15.63
CA THR A 239 24.63 -10.86 15.32
C THR A 239 24.34 -10.18 13.98
N HIS A 240 23.79 -10.92 12.99
CA HIS A 240 23.47 -10.45 11.64
C HIS A 240 21.95 -10.26 11.44
N ARG A 241 21.22 -10.07 12.52
CA ARG A 241 19.79 -9.73 12.47
C ARG A 241 19.62 -8.42 11.71
N PHE A 242 18.73 -8.40 10.74
CA PHE A 242 18.45 -7.22 9.89
C PHE A 242 19.65 -6.74 9.05
N CYS A 243 20.54 -7.65 8.66
CA CYS A 243 21.63 -7.38 7.73
C CYS A 243 21.21 -7.78 6.32
N ILE A 244 21.31 -6.84 5.36
CA ILE A 244 21.00 -7.13 3.95
C ILE A 244 22.21 -7.69 3.20
N ASP A 245 23.43 -7.39 3.68
CA ASP A 245 24.70 -7.85 3.12
C ASP A 245 25.12 -9.14 3.86
N GLY A 246 24.55 -10.27 3.46
CA GLY A 246 24.81 -11.56 4.09
C GLY A 246 26.21 -12.11 3.79
N GLU A 247 26.89 -12.64 4.80
CA GLU A 247 28.19 -13.28 4.62
C GLU A 247 28.07 -14.56 3.76
N GLY A 248 29.06 -14.80 2.91
CA GLY A 248 29.09 -15.96 2.00
C GLY A 248 28.24 -15.79 0.74
N LEU A 249 27.56 -14.65 0.58
CA LEU A 249 26.85 -14.31 -0.66
C LEU A 249 27.81 -13.66 -1.66
N THR A 250 27.55 -13.87 -2.93
CA THR A 250 28.26 -13.19 -4.02
C THR A 250 27.79 -11.74 -4.13
N PRO A 251 28.60 -10.84 -4.75
CA PRO A 251 28.18 -9.46 -5.00
C PRO A 251 26.86 -9.36 -5.76
N THR A 252 26.58 -10.27 -6.69
CA THR A 252 25.31 -10.31 -7.44
C THR A 252 24.13 -10.65 -6.54
N GLU A 253 24.26 -11.66 -5.67
CA GLU A 253 23.21 -12.05 -4.72
C GLU A 253 22.91 -10.93 -3.72
N ILE A 254 23.94 -10.22 -3.25
CA ILE A 254 23.78 -9.04 -2.38
C ILE A 254 23.04 -7.94 -3.15
N ALA A 255 23.42 -7.67 -4.40
CA ALA A 255 22.76 -6.67 -5.23
C ALA A 255 21.26 -7.00 -5.46
N GLU A 256 20.92 -8.28 -5.67
CA GLU A 256 19.54 -8.74 -5.81
C GLU A 256 18.74 -8.53 -4.50
N GLN A 257 19.31 -8.83 -3.34
CA GLN A 257 18.66 -8.55 -2.05
C GLN A 257 18.44 -7.06 -1.83
N LYS A 258 19.44 -6.23 -2.14
CA LYS A 258 19.33 -4.76 -2.07
C LYS A 258 18.27 -4.23 -3.03
N GLN A 259 18.24 -4.71 -4.27
CA GLN A 259 17.21 -4.36 -5.25
C GLN A 259 15.80 -4.72 -4.75
N ASN A 260 15.65 -5.89 -4.11
CA ASN A 260 14.39 -6.33 -3.53
C ASN A 260 13.95 -5.44 -2.35
N LEU A 261 14.90 -4.99 -1.52
CA LEU A 261 14.64 -4.05 -0.42
C LEU A 261 14.21 -2.68 -0.97
N ILE A 262 14.93 -2.12 -1.94
CA ILE A 262 14.60 -0.84 -2.58
C ILE A 262 13.21 -0.90 -3.24
N ASN A 263 12.87 -2.00 -3.91
CA ASN A 263 11.53 -2.20 -4.48
C ASN A 263 10.43 -2.13 -3.40
N LYS A 264 10.62 -2.77 -2.23
CA LYS A 264 9.65 -2.70 -1.13
C LYS A 264 9.54 -1.29 -0.55
N ILE A 265 10.66 -0.61 -0.31
CA ILE A 265 10.69 0.78 0.16
C ILE A 265 9.93 1.69 -0.82
N PHE A 266 10.16 1.51 -2.12
CA PHE A 266 9.44 2.24 -3.18
C PHE A 266 7.94 1.95 -3.16
N ALA A 267 7.55 0.68 -3.05
CA ALA A 267 6.14 0.27 -3.03
C ALA A 267 5.41 0.78 -1.77
N ILE A 268 6.07 0.76 -0.61
CA ILE A 268 5.54 1.36 0.64
C ILE A 268 5.30 2.85 0.44
N GLY A 269 6.29 3.59 -0.08
CA GLY A 269 6.16 5.02 -0.36
C GLY A 269 5.04 5.31 -1.38
N TYR A 270 4.95 4.53 -2.45
CA TYR A 270 3.84 4.61 -3.40
C TYR A 270 2.48 4.45 -2.73
N MET A 271 2.32 3.46 -1.85
CA MET A 271 1.05 3.23 -1.14
C MET A 271 0.68 4.39 -0.22
N LEU A 272 1.64 4.95 0.49
CA LEU A 272 1.43 6.07 1.43
C LEU A 272 1.05 7.38 0.74
N HIS A 273 1.47 7.60 -0.50
CA HIS A 273 1.13 8.79 -1.26
C HIS A 273 -0.28 8.68 -1.84
N ARG A 274 -1.20 9.52 -1.43
CA ARG A 274 -2.60 9.48 -1.88
C ARG A 274 -2.78 9.89 -3.34
N TYR A 275 -1.91 10.75 -3.85
CA TYR A 275 -2.01 11.20 -5.24
C TYR A 275 -1.94 10.03 -6.22
N LYS A 276 -2.88 10.01 -7.16
CA LYS A 276 -2.91 9.06 -8.29
C LYS A 276 -2.64 9.81 -9.59
N SER A 277 -1.77 9.23 -10.41
CA SER A 277 -1.50 9.72 -11.76
C SER A 277 -1.84 8.63 -12.78
N PRO A 278 -2.46 8.94 -13.92
CA PRO A 278 -2.72 7.96 -14.98
C PRO A 278 -1.46 7.21 -15.44
N SER A 279 -0.31 7.88 -15.45
CA SER A 279 0.98 7.27 -15.82
C SER A 279 1.56 6.35 -14.72
N ARG A 280 1.04 6.40 -13.50
CA ARG A 280 1.49 5.66 -12.32
C ARG A 280 0.32 5.03 -11.56
N ALA A 281 -0.69 4.60 -12.29
CA ALA A 281 -1.83 3.89 -11.74
C ALA A 281 -1.46 2.41 -11.53
N TRP A 282 -0.62 2.15 -10.53
CA TRP A 282 -0.13 0.81 -10.21
C TRP A 282 -0.91 0.18 -9.05
N ALA A 283 -0.84 -1.14 -8.99
CA ALA A 283 -1.31 -1.91 -7.85
C ALA A 283 -0.18 -2.84 -7.36
N PRO A 284 0.35 -2.64 -6.14
CA PRO A 284 1.29 -3.56 -5.54
C PRO A 284 0.75 -4.97 -5.48
N GLN A 285 1.53 -5.93 -5.98
CA GLN A 285 1.24 -7.35 -5.90
C GLN A 285 2.35 -8.06 -5.14
N ALA A 286 2.06 -8.45 -3.90
CA ALA A 286 2.96 -9.17 -3.04
C ALA A 286 2.88 -10.67 -3.29
N MET A 287 4.02 -11.29 -3.59
CA MET A 287 4.18 -12.72 -3.84
C MET A 287 5.43 -13.28 -3.18
N ASP A 288 5.49 -14.59 -2.99
CA ASP A 288 6.66 -15.25 -2.41
C ASP A 288 7.77 -15.44 -3.43
N ASN A 289 9.03 -15.44 -2.97
CA ASN A 289 10.20 -15.74 -3.80
C ASN A 289 10.37 -17.24 -4.07
N LYS A 290 10.04 -18.10 -3.08
CA LYS A 290 10.24 -19.56 -3.19
C LYS A 290 9.38 -20.14 -4.30
N ILE A 291 10.00 -20.99 -5.12
CA ILE A 291 9.35 -21.74 -6.19
C ILE A 291 9.08 -23.16 -5.65
N GLY A 292 7.82 -23.50 -5.46
CA GLY A 292 7.40 -24.88 -5.17
C GLY A 292 7.35 -25.72 -6.46
N GLU A 293 7.31 -27.04 -6.31
CA GLU A 293 7.26 -27.99 -7.45
C GLU A 293 6.08 -27.74 -8.39
N ASN A 294 4.94 -27.31 -7.84
CA ASN A 294 3.72 -26.99 -8.60
C ASN A 294 3.52 -25.48 -8.85
N GLY A 295 4.54 -24.63 -8.65
CA GLY A 295 4.39 -23.18 -8.73
C GLY A 295 3.68 -22.56 -7.53
N GLU A 296 3.34 -23.33 -6.51
CA GLU A 296 2.74 -22.89 -5.25
C GLU A 296 3.81 -22.54 -4.22
N CYS A 297 3.45 -21.76 -3.21
CA CYS A 297 4.30 -21.42 -2.09
C CYS A 297 3.64 -21.79 -0.78
N ASN A 298 4.45 -22.11 0.23
CA ASN A 298 3.97 -22.57 1.54
C ASN A 298 3.27 -21.46 2.38
N GLY A 299 3.22 -20.23 1.91
CA GLY A 299 2.67 -19.09 2.63
C GLY A 299 3.52 -18.66 3.83
N ARG A 300 2.95 -17.80 4.70
CA ARG A 300 3.56 -17.28 5.95
C ARG A 300 4.84 -16.47 5.81
N SER A 301 5.22 -16.04 4.61
CA SER A 301 6.36 -15.15 4.34
C SER A 301 6.17 -13.70 4.83
N GLY A 302 5.04 -13.40 5.44
CA GLY A 302 4.75 -12.07 5.99
C GLY A 302 4.03 -11.10 5.04
N LYS A 303 3.70 -11.45 3.81
CA LYS A 303 3.03 -10.55 2.83
C LYS A 303 1.89 -9.72 3.43
N SER A 304 0.91 -10.39 4.02
CA SER A 304 -0.25 -9.72 4.63
C SER A 304 0.12 -8.86 5.85
N PHE A 305 1.26 -9.15 6.50
CA PHE A 305 1.75 -8.36 7.63
C PHE A 305 2.18 -6.95 7.22
N LEU A 306 2.84 -6.78 6.06
CA LEU A 306 3.19 -5.47 5.54
C LEU A 306 1.94 -4.59 5.36
N PHE A 307 0.90 -5.14 4.76
CA PHE A 307 -0.35 -4.39 4.56
C PHE A 307 -1.12 -4.15 5.86
N LYS A 308 -0.99 -5.06 6.85
CA LYS A 308 -1.48 -4.80 8.21
C LYS A 308 -0.77 -3.58 8.82
N ALA A 309 0.55 -3.50 8.70
CA ALA A 309 1.32 -2.35 9.16
C ALA A 309 0.85 -1.04 8.48
N LEU A 310 0.67 -1.03 7.17
CA LEU A 310 0.15 0.13 6.43
C LEU A 310 -1.28 0.51 6.89
N SER A 311 -2.13 -0.47 7.19
CA SER A 311 -3.51 -0.22 7.64
C SER A 311 -3.61 0.48 9.00
N MET A 312 -2.52 0.56 9.77
CA MET A 312 -2.45 1.35 11.00
C MET A 312 -2.35 2.86 10.74
N PHE A 313 -1.94 3.25 9.53
CA PHE A 313 -1.76 4.64 9.11
C PHE A 313 -2.74 5.05 8.01
N MET A 314 -3.42 4.09 7.41
CA MET A 314 -4.24 4.27 6.22
C MET A 314 -5.60 3.62 6.41
N ARG A 315 -6.64 4.26 5.92
CA ARG A 315 -7.99 3.66 5.90
C ARG A 315 -8.07 2.60 4.82
N THR A 316 -8.20 1.37 5.26
CA THR A 316 -8.12 0.19 4.39
C THR A 316 -9.44 -0.56 4.37
N VAL A 317 -9.89 -0.94 3.19
CA VAL A 317 -10.92 -1.95 2.99
C VAL A 317 -10.24 -3.26 2.60
N LYS A 318 -10.52 -4.34 3.34
CA LYS A 318 -9.94 -5.65 3.08
C LYS A 318 -10.98 -6.57 2.44
N LEU A 319 -10.61 -7.17 1.30
CA LEU A 319 -11.40 -8.16 0.59
C LEU A 319 -10.65 -9.51 0.57
N SER A 320 -11.39 -10.62 0.61
CA SER A 320 -10.80 -11.94 0.44
C SER A 320 -10.69 -12.30 -1.04
N GLY A 321 -9.45 -12.50 -1.52
CA GLY A 321 -9.17 -12.90 -2.89
C GLY A 321 -9.36 -14.39 -3.18
N ARG A 322 -9.71 -15.21 -2.17
CA ARG A 322 -9.90 -16.66 -2.34
C ARG A 322 -11.04 -17.04 -3.27
N ASN A 323 -12.05 -16.17 -3.38
CA ASN A 323 -13.16 -16.39 -4.29
C ASN A 323 -12.81 -15.88 -5.70
N PRO A 324 -12.61 -16.73 -6.71
CA PRO A 324 -12.30 -16.29 -8.07
C PRO A 324 -13.45 -15.51 -8.73
N LYS A 325 -14.66 -15.61 -8.18
CA LYS A 325 -15.86 -14.86 -8.60
C LYS A 325 -16.14 -13.64 -7.74
N LEU A 326 -15.10 -13.09 -7.10
CA LEU A 326 -15.24 -11.93 -6.21
C LEU A 326 -15.93 -10.76 -6.91
N MET A 327 -15.58 -10.50 -8.16
CA MET A 327 -16.10 -9.39 -8.95
C MET A 327 -17.52 -9.62 -9.52
N ASP A 328 -18.08 -10.84 -9.41
CA ASP A 328 -19.47 -11.10 -9.78
C ASP A 328 -20.46 -10.50 -8.75
N ASN A 329 -19.97 -10.15 -7.55
CA ASN A 329 -20.77 -9.47 -6.53
C ASN A 329 -20.83 -7.96 -6.83
N PRO A 330 -21.99 -7.40 -7.21
CA PRO A 330 -22.12 -5.97 -7.50
C PRO A 330 -21.87 -5.05 -6.28
N HIS A 331 -21.90 -5.60 -5.06
CA HIS A 331 -21.71 -4.89 -3.79
C HIS A 331 -20.32 -5.15 -3.17
N VAL A 332 -19.37 -5.66 -3.93
CA VAL A 332 -18.03 -6.03 -3.42
C VAL A 332 -17.31 -4.84 -2.77
N PHE A 333 -17.58 -3.63 -3.22
CA PHE A 333 -16.97 -2.39 -2.74
C PHE A 333 -17.90 -1.55 -1.86
N ASP A 334 -18.94 -2.12 -1.25
CA ASP A 334 -19.94 -1.39 -0.46
C ASP A 334 -19.37 -0.61 0.72
N GLN A 335 -18.22 -1.02 1.26
CA GLN A 335 -17.49 -0.36 2.35
C GLN A 335 -16.53 0.73 1.87
N VAL A 336 -16.28 0.84 0.56
CA VAL A 336 -15.36 1.83 0.00
C VAL A 336 -16.03 3.21 -0.06
N ASN A 337 -15.31 4.25 0.32
CA ASN A 337 -15.76 5.63 0.21
C ASN A 337 -14.58 6.57 -0.10
N VAL A 338 -14.85 7.86 -0.27
CA VAL A 338 -13.84 8.88 -0.61
C VAL A 338 -12.70 9.01 0.41
N HIS A 339 -12.88 8.49 1.61
CA HIS A 339 -11.84 8.48 2.64
C HIS A 339 -11.02 7.18 2.67
N THR A 340 -11.38 6.18 1.86
CA THR A 340 -10.61 4.93 1.75
C THR A 340 -9.30 5.22 1.03
N ASP A 341 -8.17 4.86 1.66
CA ASP A 341 -6.85 5.07 1.11
C ASP A 341 -6.44 3.96 0.16
N PHE A 342 -6.69 2.71 0.54
CA PHE A 342 -6.49 1.57 -0.35
C PHE A 342 -7.43 0.40 -0.07
N VAL A 343 -7.60 -0.44 -1.09
CA VAL A 343 -8.31 -1.72 -1.01
C VAL A 343 -7.27 -2.84 -1.08
N LEU A 344 -7.23 -3.68 -0.05
CA LEU A 344 -6.42 -4.88 -0.04
C LEU A 344 -7.24 -6.09 -0.46
N VAL A 345 -6.90 -6.71 -1.58
CA VAL A 345 -7.42 -8.02 -1.96
C VAL A 345 -6.44 -9.09 -1.48
N ASP A 346 -6.74 -9.68 -0.34
CA ASP A 346 -5.81 -10.57 0.38
C ASP A 346 -6.01 -12.04 -0.02
N ASP A 347 -4.89 -12.77 -0.18
CA ASP A 347 -4.84 -14.19 -0.48
C ASP A 347 -5.57 -14.55 -1.80
N CYS A 348 -5.15 -13.88 -2.89
CA CYS A 348 -5.75 -14.09 -4.21
C CYS A 348 -5.54 -15.50 -4.72
N ALA A 349 -6.65 -16.16 -5.11
CA ALA A 349 -6.63 -17.46 -5.73
C ALA A 349 -5.93 -17.43 -7.11
N GLN A 350 -5.39 -18.56 -7.53
CA GLN A 350 -4.67 -18.72 -8.80
C GLN A 350 -5.45 -18.23 -10.03
N TYR A 351 -6.76 -18.44 -10.01
CA TYR A 351 -7.64 -18.13 -11.14
C TYR A 351 -8.40 -16.80 -11.01
N LEU A 352 -8.08 -15.99 -10.01
CA LEU A 352 -8.62 -14.63 -9.92
C LEU A 352 -7.98 -13.78 -11.02
N SER A 353 -8.75 -13.38 -12.00
CA SER A 353 -8.26 -12.55 -13.11
C SER A 353 -7.93 -11.13 -12.63
N MET A 354 -6.69 -10.72 -12.74
CA MET A 354 -6.27 -9.34 -12.45
C MET A 354 -6.89 -8.34 -13.41
N GLY A 355 -7.21 -8.77 -14.65
CA GLY A 355 -7.86 -7.95 -15.66
C GLY A 355 -9.19 -7.34 -15.21
N LEU A 356 -9.91 -8.00 -14.30
CA LEU A 356 -11.17 -7.48 -13.73
C LEU A 356 -10.99 -6.20 -12.88
N PHE A 357 -9.77 -5.95 -12.41
CA PHE A 357 -9.44 -4.77 -11.59
C PHE A 357 -8.83 -3.63 -12.40
N TYR A 358 -8.40 -3.86 -13.65
CA TYR A 358 -7.62 -2.89 -14.41
C TYR A 358 -8.38 -1.59 -14.67
N ASP A 359 -9.66 -1.69 -14.98
CA ASP A 359 -10.50 -0.52 -15.18
C ASP A 359 -10.61 0.32 -13.90
N ILE A 360 -10.88 -0.31 -12.77
CA ILE A 360 -11.03 0.35 -11.46
C ILE A 360 -9.71 0.98 -10.99
N ILE A 361 -8.57 0.36 -11.34
CA ILE A 361 -7.24 0.90 -11.00
C ILE A 361 -6.95 2.18 -11.78
N THR A 362 -7.43 2.29 -13.03
CA THR A 362 -7.04 3.34 -13.98
C THR A 362 -8.14 4.36 -14.30
N SER A 363 -9.36 4.16 -13.80
CA SER A 363 -10.53 5.00 -14.06
C SER A 363 -11.26 5.39 -12.78
N ASP A 364 -12.37 6.09 -12.90
CA ASP A 364 -13.29 6.38 -11.80
C ASP A 364 -13.83 5.07 -11.21
N MET A 365 -14.06 5.08 -9.90
CA MET A 365 -14.55 3.90 -9.19
C MET A 365 -16.03 4.02 -8.89
N THR A 366 -16.86 3.13 -9.46
CA THR A 366 -18.28 3.03 -9.08
C THR A 366 -18.45 2.17 -7.83
N VAL A 367 -19.13 2.71 -6.83
CA VAL A 367 -19.49 2.02 -5.59
C VAL A 367 -21.01 1.79 -5.56
N ASN A 368 -21.40 0.55 -5.31
CA ASN A 368 -22.80 0.13 -5.21
C ASN A 368 -23.12 -0.34 -3.78
N PRO A 369 -23.40 0.57 -2.83
CA PRO A 369 -23.72 0.17 -1.47
C PRO A 369 -25.04 -0.60 -1.41
N LYS A 370 -25.12 -1.60 -0.54
CA LYS A 370 -26.36 -2.35 -0.34
C LYS A 370 -27.45 -1.42 0.21
N ASN A 371 -28.62 -1.41 -0.43
CA ASN A 371 -29.79 -0.59 -0.04
C ASN A 371 -29.58 0.94 -0.10
N ASN A 372 -28.58 1.43 -0.83
CA ASN A 372 -28.31 2.85 -1.05
C ASN A 372 -28.10 3.13 -2.54
N GLN A 373 -28.13 4.39 -2.93
CA GLN A 373 -27.82 4.81 -4.30
C GLN A 373 -26.34 4.60 -4.61
N SER A 374 -26.07 4.13 -5.83
CA SER A 374 -24.72 4.03 -6.37
C SER A 374 -24.11 5.42 -6.55
N TYR A 375 -22.81 5.53 -6.34
CA TYR A 375 -22.06 6.76 -6.57
C TYR A 375 -20.70 6.45 -7.20
N SER A 376 -20.12 7.44 -7.86
CA SER A 376 -18.79 7.34 -8.45
C SER A 376 -17.79 8.15 -7.64
N ILE A 377 -16.61 7.55 -7.42
CA ILE A 377 -15.45 8.24 -6.85
C ILE A 377 -14.52 8.57 -8.01
N PRO A 378 -14.20 9.86 -8.25
CA PRO A 378 -13.28 10.26 -9.29
C PRO A 378 -11.91 9.56 -9.14
N PHE A 379 -11.22 9.31 -10.26
CA PHE A 379 -9.96 8.59 -10.30
C PHE A 379 -8.93 9.12 -9.29
N GLU A 380 -8.75 10.44 -9.21
CA GLU A 380 -7.78 11.08 -8.31
C GLU A 380 -8.09 10.88 -6.82
N GLN A 381 -9.36 10.65 -6.48
CA GLN A 381 -9.85 10.42 -5.12
C GLN A 381 -10.09 8.94 -4.81
N SER A 382 -10.09 8.09 -5.84
CA SER A 382 -10.34 6.66 -5.66
C SER A 382 -9.17 5.97 -4.95
N PRO A 383 -9.43 4.91 -4.15
CA PRO A 383 -8.39 4.21 -3.42
C PRO A 383 -7.39 3.53 -4.37
N LYS A 384 -6.17 3.32 -3.89
CA LYS A 384 -5.22 2.40 -4.53
C LYS A 384 -5.62 0.95 -4.24
N PHE A 385 -5.16 0.03 -5.07
CA PHE A 385 -5.35 -1.40 -4.85
C PHE A 385 -4.03 -2.05 -4.47
N ALA A 386 -4.09 -3.09 -3.65
CA ALA A 386 -2.98 -3.97 -3.36
C ALA A 386 -3.46 -5.42 -3.33
N PHE A 387 -2.63 -6.34 -3.77
CA PHE A 387 -2.93 -7.76 -3.86
C PHE A 387 -1.88 -8.58 -3.12
N THR A 388 -2.30 -9.63 -2.42
CA THR A 388 -1.39 -10.67 -1.95
C THR A 388 -1.75 -12.00 -2.60
N THR A 389 -0.76 -12.77 -2.99
CA THR A 389 -0.98 -14.07 -3.64
C THR A 389 0.20 -15.01 -3.40
N ASN A 390 -0.07 -16.31 -3.50
CA ASN A 390 0.95 -17.36 -3.55
C ASN A 390 1.29 -17.75 -5.00
N TYR A 391 0.62 -17.17 -5.98
CA TYR A 391 0.73 -17.53 -7.40
C TYR A 391 1.28 -16.36 -8.22
N VAL A 392 1.91 -16.69 -9.34
CA VAL A 392 2.22 -15.70 -10.37
C VAL A 392 0.93 -15.41 -11.16
N PRO A 393 0.68 -14.18 -11.60
CA PRO A 393 -0.50 -13.86 -12.40
C PRO A 393 -0.63 -14.79 -13.62
N ALA A 394 -1.85 -15.24 -13.89
CA ALA A 394 -2.14 -16.08 -15.05
C ALA A 394 -1.80 -15.35 -16.37
N ASP A 395 -2.08 -14.05 -16.41
CA ASP A 395 -1.82 -13.17 -17.55
C ASP A 395 -0.57 -12.33 -17.25
N PHE A 396 0.55 -12.69 -17.87
CA PHE A 396 1.83 -11.94 -17.77
C PHE A 396 2.09 -11.25 -19.10
N ASP A 397 1.20 -10.33 -19.45
CA ASP A 397 1.30 -9.53 -20.66
C ASP A 397 1.77 -8.09 -20.35
N ALA A 398 2.09 -7.33 -21.38
CA ALA A 398 2.54 -5.95 -21.24
C ALA A 398 1.49 -5.05 -20.50
N SER A 399 0.21 -5.38 -20.61
CA SER A 399 -0.88 -4.67 -19.92
C SER A 399 -0.87 -4.90 -18.42
N THR A 400 -0.65 -6.15 -18.02
CA THR A 400 -0.49 -6.57 -16.61
C THR A 400 0.78 -5.98 -16.00
N GLU A 401 1.90 -6.07 -16.73
CA GLU A 401 3.18 -5.53 -16.28
C GLU A 401 3.14 -4.02 -16.09
N ALA A 402 2.42 -3.30 -16.96
CA ALA A 402 2.25 -1.85 -16.84
C ALA A 402 1.50 -1.45 -15.56
N ARG A 403 0.55 -2.27 -15.08
CA ARG A 403 -0.35 -1.94 -13.97
C ARG A 403 0.04 -2.55 -12.63
N LEU A 404 0.74 -3.68 -12.61
CA LEU A 404 1.14 -4.32 -11.36
C LEU A 404 2.54 -3.88 -10.94
N LEU A 405 2.69 -3.51 -9.68
CA LEU A 405 3.98 -3.26 -9.02
C LEU A 405 4.33 -4.51 -8.22
N TYR A 406 5.15 -5.39 -8.79
CA TYR A 406 5.54 -6.63 -8.14
C TYR A 406 6.37 -6.38 -6.90
N MET A 407 6.10 -7.15 -5.85
CA MET A 407 6.85 -7.18 -4.59
C MET A 407 7.14 -8.64 -4.24
N VAL A 408 8.40 -9.00 -4.14
CA VAL A 408 8.84 -10.37 -3.86
C VAL A 408 9.22 -10.50 -2.40
N PHE A 409 8.60 -11.43 -1.70
CA PHE A 409 8.86 -11.72 -0.30
C PHE A 409 9.73 -12.98 -0.19
N SER A 410 10.83 -12.83 0.52
CA SER A 410 11.67 -13.95 0.92
C SER A 410 10.89 -14.92 1.80
N ASP A 411 11.23 -16.18 1.75
CA ASP A 411 10.80 -17.20 2.69
C ASP A 411 11.64 -17.22 3.99
N TYR A 412 12.28 -16.11 4.34
CA TYR A 412 12.98 -15.94 5.62
C TYR A 412 12.05 -16.23 6.80
N TYR A 413 10.82 -15.71 6.74
CA TYR A 413 9.74 -16.13 7.63
C TYR A 413 9.00 -17.30 7.01
N HIS A 414 8.96 -18.42 7.71
CA HIS A 414 8.37 -19.67 7.25
C HIS A 414 7.91 -20.54 8.41
N GLN A 415 7.12 -21.54 8.09
CA GLN A 415 6.75 -22.59 9.02
C GLN A 415 7.34 -23.93 8.54
N GLN A 416 8.02 -24.63 9.44
CA GLN A 416 8.41 -26.01 9.21
C GLN A 416 7.16 -26.90 9.26
N THR A 417 7.02 -27.79 8.28
CA THR A 417 5.98 -28.80 8.19
C THR A 417 6.59 -30.12 7.70
N GLU A 418 5.87 -31.22 7.83
CA GLU A 418 6.32 -32.52 7.30
C GLU A 418 6.49 -32.55 5.76
N SER A 419 5.85 -31.61 5.07
CA SER A 419 5.83 -31.52 3.61
C SER A 419 6.86 -30.54 3.02
N ASN A 420 7.68 -29.89 3.84
CA ASN A 420 8.69 -28.94 3.36
C ASN A 420 10.08 -29.25 3.94
N ASP A 421 11.08 -28.63 3.38
CA ASP A 421 12.49 -28.86 3.65
C ASP A 421 13.11 -27.84 4.64
N TYR A 422 12.29 -27.06 5.36
CA TYR A 422 12.82 -26.14 6.37
C TYR A 422 13.27 -26.89 7.63
N ILE A 423 14.40 -26.43 8.17
CA ILE A 423 15.01 -27.05 9.37
C ILE A 423 14.29 -26.58 10.65
N GLU A 424 13.70 -25.39 10.63
CA GLU A 424 13.02 -24.76 11.77
C GLU A 424 11.80 -23.95 11.32
N THR A 425 10.97 -23.54 12.27
CA THR A 425 9.96 -22.50 12.05
C THR A 425 10.55 -21.16 12.45
N ARG A 426 10.38 -20.13 11.60
CA ARG A 426 10.81 -18.76 11.87
C ARG A 426 9.66 -17.80 11.65
N SER A 427 9.25 -17.14 12.71
CA SER A 427 8.15 -16.16 12.69
C SER A 427 8.67 -14.75 12.91
N ILE A 428 7.86 -13.75 12.56
CA ILE A 428 8.16 -12.34 12.85
C ILE A 428 8.34 -12.13 14.37
N ARG A 429 7.56 -12.85 15.20
CA ARG A 429 7.67 -12.79 16.65
C ARG A 429 9.05 -13.18 17.17
N ASP A 430 9.72 -14.13 16.53
CA ASP A 430 11.04 -14.63 16.98
C ASP A 430 12.12 -13.56 16.85
N ASP A 431 12.04 -12.71 15.82
CA ASP A 431 12.99 -11.62 15.61
C ASP A 431 12.81 -10.47 16.62
N PHE A 432 11.57 -10.21 17.06
CA PHE A 432 11.24 -9.05 17.90
C PHE A 432 10.89 -9.43 19.34
N ASN A 433 10.86 -10.72 19.70
CA ASN A 433 10.45 -11.27 20.98
C ASN A 433 9.06 -10.81 21.45
N ARG A 434 8.21 -10.40 20.52
CA ARG A 434 6.82 -9.96 20.75
C ARG A 434 6.02 -9.92 19.47
N ASP A 435 4.70 -9.87 19.62
CA ASP A 435 3.81 -9.54 18.51
C ASP A 435 3.84 -8.03 18.23
N LEU A 436 3.87 -7.66 16.95
CA LEU A 436 3.88 -6.26 16.54
C LEU A 436 2.45 -5.75 16.30
N TYR A 437 2.25 -4.45 16.54
CA TYR A 437 0.97 -3.76 16.34
C TYR A 437 -0.17 -4.31 17.18
N THR A 438 0.13 -4.69 18.40
CA THR A 438 -0.82 -5.03 19.46
C THR A 438 -1.18 -3.78 20.27
N ALA A 439 -2.19 -3.88 21.14
CA ALA A 439 -2.64 -2.74 21.94
C ALA A 439 -1.56 -2.19 22.91
N ASP A 440 -0.59 -3.04 23.27
CA ASP A 440 0.55 -2.74 24.14
C ASP A 440 1.83 -2.41 23.37
N TYR A 441 1.73 -2.15 22.04
CA TYR A 441 2.89 -1.79 21.22
C TYR A 441 3.46 -0.47 21.68
N PRO A 442 4.77 -0.39 22.04
CA PRO A 442 5.34 0.80 22.66
C PRO A 442 5.33 2.05 21.78
N GLU A 443 5.06 3.19 22.37
CA GLU A 443 5.00 4.48 21.65
C GLU A 443 6.33 4.81 20.93
N LYS A 444 7.48 4.47 21.54
CA LYS A 444 8.79 4.65 20.91
C LYS A 444 8.95 3.83 19.62
N ASP A 445 8.36 2.63 19.56
CA ASP A 445 8.44 1.77 18.40
C ASP A 445 7.44 2.21 17.33
N TRP A 446 6.26 2.70 17.73
CA TRP A 446 5.35 3.41 16.82
C TRP A 446 6.07 4.58 16.15
N ASN A 447 6.74 5.43 16.94
CA ASN A 447 7.48 6.57 16.40
C ASN A 447 8.57 6.16 15.40
N ALA A 448 9.31 5.10 15.71
CA ALA A 448 10.36 4.58 14.82
C ALA A 448 9.77 4.02 13.50
N ASP A 449 8.69 3.23 13.58
CA ASP A 449 8.03 2.67 12.41
C ASP A 449 7.39 3.75 11.53
N ILE A 450 6.82 4.80 12.14
CA ILE A 450 6.32 5.98 11.41
C ILE A 450 7.46 6.66 10.66
N ASN A 451 8.60 6.90 11.31
CA ASN A 451 9.76 7.53 10.67
C ASN A 451 10.24 6.70 9.45
N PHE A 452 10.32 5.38 9.59
CA PHE A 452 10.65 4.50 8.47
C PHE A 452 9.65 4.66 7.31
N LEU A 453 8.35 4.65 7.59
CA LEU A 453 7.32 4.82 6.58
C LEU A 453 7.41 6.17 5.87
N LEU A 454 7.64 7.26 6.61
CA LEU A 454 7.78 8.59 6.02
C LEU A 454 9.08 8.73 5.19
N GLN A 455 10.16 8.05 5.57
CA GLN A 455 11.40 7.98 4.79
C GLN A 455 11.18 7.18 3.49
N CYS A 456 10.42 6.08 3.52
CA CYS A 456 10.00 5.37 2.31
C CYS A 456 9.19 6.29 1.38
N LEU A 457 8.27 7.06 1.94
CA LEU A 457 7.47 8.02 1.18
C LEU A 457 8.35 9.12 0.56
N ARG A 458 9.27 9.70 1.32
CA ARG A 458 10.20 10.72 0.81
C ARG A 458 11.02 10.18 -0.37
N PHE A 459 11.52 8.96 -0.26
CA PHE A 459 12.22 8.30 -1.38
C PHE A 459 11.31 8.14 -2.61
N TYR A 460 10.08 7.67 -2.44
CA TYR A 460 9.13 7.55 -3.54
C TYR A 460 8.85 8.92 -4.19
N LEU A 461 8.61 9.96 -3.38
CA LEU A 461 8.34 11.31 -3.87
C LEU A 461 9.50 11.88 -4.68
N SER A 462 10.77 11.59 -4.31
CA SER A 462 11.95 12.03 -5.06
C SER A 462 12.02 11.45 -6.48
N LEU A 463 11.27 10.38 -6.77
CA LEU A 463 11.20 9.74 -8.09
C LEU A 463 9.94 10.09 -8.88
N CYS A 464 9.02 10.87 -8.30
CA CYS A 464 7.73 11.17 -8.93
C CYS A 464 7.85 11.87 -10.27
N GLU A 465 8.80 12.78 -10.44
CA GLU A 465 9.02 13.51 -11.70
C GLU A 465 9.68 12.65 -12.78
N SER A 466 10.49 11.67 -12.40
CA SER A 466 11.22 10.81 -13.34
C SER A 466 10.42 9.63 -13.88
N ASN A 467 9.20 9.41 -13.39
CA ASN A 467 8.31 8.29 -13.76
C ASN A 467 8.99 6.90 -13.75
N VAL A 468 9.95 6.72 -12.84
CA VAL A 468 10.70 5.46 -12.69
C VAL A 468 9.84 4.46 -11.93
N LYS A 469 9.81 3.22 -12.42
CA LYS A 469 9.24 2.06 -11.73
C LYS A 469 10.37 1.14 -11.29
N ILE A 470 10.42 0.81 -10.00
CA ILE A 470 11.46 -0.05 -9.45
C ILE A 470 10.92 -1.49 -9.39
N TYR A 471 11.57 -2.39 -10.11
CA TYR A 471 11.23 -3.81 -10.14
C TYR A 471 12.02 -4.58 -9.08
N PRO A 472 11.45 -5.66 -8.51
CA PRO A 472 12.21 -6.63 -7.74
C PRO A 472 13.11 -7.44 -8.69
N PRO A 473 14.00 -8.31 -8.18
CA PRO A 473 14.67 -9.31 -9.00
C PRO A 473 13.63 -10.18 -9.73
N MET A 474 13.62 -10.13 -11.08
CA MET A 474 12.54 -10.70 -11.89
C MET A 474 12.78 -12.16 -12.31
N ASP A 475 14.02 -12.65 -12.28
CA ASP A 475 14.38 -13.96 -12.83
C ASP A 475 13.58 -15.10 -12.20
N ASN A 476 13.44 -15.11 -10.88
CA ASN A 476 12.64 -16.10 -10.18
C ASN A 476 11.14 -16.03 -10.53
N ILE A 477 10.61 -14.82 -10.75
CA ILE A 477 9.19 -14.63 -11.14
C ILE A 477 8.96 -15.23 -12.53
N ILE A 478 9.86 -14.96 -13.46
CA ILE A 478 9.79 -15.46 -14.83
C ILE A 478 9.90 -17.01 -14.83
N GLN A 479 10.86 -17.57 -14.08
CA GLN A 479 10.99 -19.02 -13.94
C GLN A 479 9.74 -19.66 -13.30
N ARG A 480 9.16 -19.05 -12.26
CA ARG A 480 7.89 -19.52 -11.65
C ARG A 480 6.76 -19.56 -12.67
N LYS A 481 6.66 -18.52 -13.50
CA LYS A 481 5.65 -18.46 -14.55
C LYS A 481 5.79 -19.62 -15.52
N TYR A 482 7.02 -19.88 -15.98
CA TYR A 482 7.27 -21.00 -16.89
C TYR A 482 6.96 -22.35 -16.25
N ARG A 483 7.34 -22.59 -14.98
CA ARG A 483 7.00 -23.83 -14.26
C ARG A 483 5.49 -23.98 -14.06
N GLN A 484 4.79 -22.89 -13.70
CA GLN A 484 3.33 -22.90 -13.57
C GLN A 484 2.63 -23.22 -14.91
N ASP A 485 3.13 -22.67 -16.02
CA ASP A 485 2.61 -22.95 -17.36
C ASP A 485 2.92 -24.39 -17.82
N LEU A 486 4.05 -24.93 -17.38
CA LEU A 486 4.52 -26.26 -17.76
C LEU A 486 3.66 -27.38 -17.14
N GLY A 487 3.61 -27.45 -15.80
CA GLY A 487 2.97 -28.54 -15.04
C GLY A 487 3.75 -29.86 -15.12
N ASN A 488 3.80 -30.63 -14.04
CA ASN A 488 4.68 -31.79 -13.87
C ASN A 488 4.59 -32.83 -14.99
N ASN A 489 3.39 -33.27 -15.35
CA ASN A 489 3.23 -34.30 -16.42
C ASN A 489 3.77 -33.87 -17.79
N PHE A 490 3.83 -32.54 -18.05
CA PHE A 490 4.39 -32.06 -19.31
C PHE A 490 5.90 -32.02 -19.26
N GLU A 491 6.49 -31.65 -18.14
CA GLU A 491 7.92 -31.58 -17.91
C GLU A 491 8.56 -32.99 -18.12
N ASP A 492 8.05 -34.02 -17.43
CA ASP A 492 8.52 -35.39 -17.55
C ASP A 492 8.45 -35.91 -18.99
N TRP A 493 7.34 -35.62 -19.68
CA TRP A 493 7.20 -36.01 -21.08
C TRP A 493 8.19 -35.26 -21.98
N ALA A 494 8.31 -33.94 -21.80
CA ALA A 494 9.14 -33.10 -22.63
C ALA A 494 10.63 -33.38 -22.43
N ASP A 495 11.09 -33.65 -21.21
CA ASP A 495 12.44 -34.07 -20.88
C ASP A 495 12.80 -35.41 -21.54
N SER A 496 11.85 -36.33 -21.61
CA SER A 496 12.03 -37.57 -22.34
C SER A 496 12.01 -37.39 -23.86
N TYR A 497 11.05 -36.60 -24.37
CA TYR A 497 10.83 -36.43 -25.82
C TYR A 497 11.90 -35.56 -26.48
N PHE A 498 12.39 -34.52 -25.79
CA PHE A 498 13.41 -33.59 -26.22
C PHE A 498 14.72 -33.78 -25.43
N ALA A 499 15.01 -34.98 -24.92
CA ALA A 499 16.21 -35.23 -24.15
C ALA A 499 17.49 -34.74 -24.87
N GLU A 500 18.53 -34.37 -24.12
CA GLU A 500 19.79 -33.91 -24.69
C GLU A 500 20.35 -34.97 -25.65
N GLY A 501 20.60 -34.59 -26.92
CA GLY A 501 21.05 -35.51 -27.97
C GLY A 501 19.93 -36.33 -28.60
N SER A 502 18.67 -36.14 -28.27
CA SER A 502 17.55 -36.84 -28.90
C SER A 502 17.40 -36.50 -30.39
N ALA A 503 16.86 -37.42 -31.17
CA ALA A 503 16.59 -37.23 -32.60
C ALA A 503 15.48 -36.17 -32.86
N ASN A 504 14.82 -35.67 -31.81
CA ASN A 504 13.77 -34.67 -31.88
C ASN A 504 14.31 -33.24 -31.70
N LEU A 505 15.57 -33.07 -31.28
CA LEU A 505 16.24 -31.76 -31.26
C LEU A 505 16.83 -31.45 -32.65
N ASN A 506 16.93 -30.18 -32.99
CA ASN A 506 17.45 -29.66 -34.25
C ASN A 506 16.76 -30.25 -35.49
N LYS A 507 15.50 -30.69 -35.35
CA LYS A 507 14.69 -31.28 -36.40
C LYS A 507 13.34 -30.56 -36.51
N LEU A 508 12.87 -30.40 -37.74
CA LEU A 508 11.50 -29.93 -37.99
C LEU A 508 10.51 -31.07 -37.71
N LEU A 509 9.65 -30.88 -36.76
CA LEU A 509 8.59 -31.81 -36.36
C LEU A 509 7.21 -31.23 -36.68
N VAL A 510 6.28 -32.07 -37.14
CA VAL A 510 4.89 -31.64 -37.38
C VAL A 510 4.24 -31.35 -36.00
N ARG A 511 3.86 -30.11 -35.76
CA ARG A 511 3.33 -29.67 -34.45
C ARG A 511 2.15 -30.53 -33.98
N ARG A 512 1.26 -30.91 -34.89
CA ARG A 512 0.12 -31.77 -34.60
C ARG A 512 0.54 -33.16 -34.11
N GLU A 513 1.56 -33.74 -34.70
CA GLU A 513 2.07 -35.07 -34.29
C GLU A 513 2.71 -35.00 -32.88
N VAL A 514 3.51 -33.98 -32.62
CA VAL A 514 4.08 -33.75 -31.28
C VAL A 514 2.98 -33.56 -30.22
N PHE A 515 1.94 -32.84 -30.57
CA PHE A 515 0.76 -32.66 -29.70
C PHE A 515 0.03 -33.98 -29.39
N GLU A 516 -0.18 -34.82 -30.39
CA GLU A 516 -0.85 -36.12 -30.21
C GLU A 516 0.02 -37.11 -29.40
N THR A 517 1.37 -37.07 -29.51
CA THR A 517 2.24 -37.87 -28.63
C THR A 517 2.09 -37.46 -27.17
N TYR A 518 2.04 -36.16 -26.88
CA TYR A 518 1.80 -35.69 -25.51
C TYR A 518 0.39 -36.05 -25.01
N ARG A 519 -0.65 -35.87 -25.84
CA ARG A 519 -2.03 -36.24 -25.45
C ARG A 519 -2.17 -37.70 -25.07
N LYS A 520 -1.49 -38.60 -25.82
CA LYS A 520 -1.48 -40.02 -25.50
C LYS A 520 -0.73 -40.32 -24.18
N TYR A 521 0.40 -39.66 -23.96
CA TYR A 521 1.17 -39.80 -22.73
C TYR A 521 0.41 -39.34 -21.51
N ALA A 522 -0.16 -38.14 -21.56
CA ALA A 522 -0.85 -37.52 -20.44
C ALA A 522 -2.30 -38.01 -20.23
N ASN A 523 -2.85 -38.79 -21.19
CA ASN A 523 -4.24 -39.25 -21.24
C ASN A 523 -5.25 -38.08 -21.06
N VAL A 524 -4.99 -36.95 -21.72
CA VAL A 524 -5.79 -35.72 -21.59
C VAL A 524 -6.51 -35.41 -22.89
N SER A 525 -7.84 -35.39 -22.86
CA SER A 525 -8.70 -35.08 -24.01
C SER A 525 -8.98 -33.58 -24.19
N SER A 526 -8.96 -32.80 -23.11
CA SER A 526 -9.40 -31.39 -23.09
C SER A 526 -8.32 -30.35 -23.39
N LEU A 527 -7.06 -30.78 -23.67
CA LEU A 527 -5.97 -29.86 -23.96
C LEU A 527 -6.12 -29.25 -25.36
N THR A 528 -5.98 -27.93 -25.49
CA THR A 528 -5.97 -27.24 -26.79
C THR A 528 -4.54 -27.10 -27.33
N MET A 529 -4.41 -26.99 -28.66
CA MET A 529 -3.14 -26.75 -29.35
C MET A 529 -2.44 -25.44 -28.86
N GLN A 530 -3.22 -24.42 -28.51
CA GLN A 530 -2.68 -23.16 -27.99
C GLN A 530 -2.03 -23.37 -26.62
N LYS A 531 -2.70 -24.07 -25.70
CA LYS A 531 -2.15 -24.41 -24.37
C LYS A 531 -0.91 -25.29 -24.49
N PHE A 532 -0.93 -26.25 -25.41
CA PHE A 532 0.25 -27.09 -25.70
C PHE A 532 1.44 -26.27 -26.20
N THR A 533 1.22 -25.35 -27.14
CA THR A 533 2.30 -24.47 -27.63
C THR A 533 2.88 -23.58 -26.53
N LYS A 534 2.02 -23.10 -25.61
CA LYS A 534 2.45 -22.33 -24.43
C LYS A 534 3.36 -23.15 -23.51
N LYS A 535 3.01 -24.42 -23.28
CA LYS A 535 3.83 -25.38 -22.52
C LYS A 535 5.17 -25.65 -23.18
N LEU A 536 5.22 -25.85 -24.50
CA LEU A 536 6.48 -26.04 -25.24
C LEU A 536 7.41 -24.81 -25.10
N ARG A 537 6.87 -23.60 -25.16
CA ARG A 537 7.66 -22.38 -24.94
C ARG A 537 8.21 -22.30 -23.53
N ALA A 538 7.36 -22.61 -22.54
CA ALA A 538 7.79 -22.64 -21.13
C ALA A 538 8.91 -23.66 -20.92
N PHE A 539 8.80 -24.86 -21.48
CA PHE A 539 9.84 -25.88 -21.44
C PHE A 539 11.17 -25.39 -22.07
N CYS A 540 11.10 -24.79 -23.26
CA CYS A 540 12.27 -24.23 -23.92
C CYS A 540 13.02 -23.19 -23.05
N HIS A 541 12.29 -22.34 -22.30
CA HIS A 541 12.93 -21.37 -21.42
C HIS A 541 13.54 -21.96 -20.14
N LEU A 542 13.01 -23.08 -19.66
CA LEU A 542 13.49 -23.74 -18.44
C LEU A 542 14.62 -24.74 -18.74
N CYS A 543 14.67 -25.25 -19.96
CA CYS A 543 15.60 -26.33 -20.34
C CYS A 543 16.99 -25.76 -20.68
N PRO A 544 18.07 -26.12 -19.93
CA PRO A 544 19.40 -25.52 -20.11
C PRO A 544 20.10 -25.90 -21.40
N TYR A 545 19.70 -26.99 -22.05
CA TYR A 545 20.31 -27.46 -23.32
C TYR A 545 19.47 -27.05 -24.56
N ILE A 546 18.40 -26.33 -24.42
CA ILE A 546 17.64 -25.76 -25.54
C ILE A 546 17.87 -24.24 -25.60
N GLU A 547 18.35 -23.77 -26.75
CA GLU A 547 18.63 -22.35 -26.97
C GLU A 547 17.35 -21.55 -27.29
N GLU A 548 16.55 -22.05 -28.23
CA GLU A 548 15.32 -21.41 -28.66
C GLU A 548 14.34 -22.35 -29.36
N MET A 549 13.05 -21.98 -29.34
CA MET A 549 11.98 -22.61 -30.08
C MET A 549 11.60 -21.78 -31.30
N ASN A 550 11.60 -22.38 -32.48
CA ASN A 550 11.22 -21.76 -33.75
C ASN A 550 12.04 -20.49 -34.05
N PRO A 551 13.32 -20.62 -34.38
CA PRO A 551 14.20 -19.47 -34.69
C PRO A 551 13.59 -18.51 -35.71
N ALA A 552 13.82 -17.22 -35.51
CA ALA A 552 13.16 -16.16 -36.29
C ALA A 552 13.45 -16.28 -37.81
N GLU A 553 14.66 -16.72 -38.18
CA GLU A 553 15.07 -16.93 -39.58
C GLU A 553 14.32 -18.07 -40.27
N MET A 554 13.74 -18.98 -39.50
CA MET A 554 12.94 -20.12 -40.04
C MET A 554 11.43 -19.77 -40.14
N CYS A 555 11.00 -18.70 -39.53
CA CYS A 555 9.62 -18.31 -39.42
C CYS A 555 9.13 -17.42 -40.56
N ASN A 556 7.86 -17.52 -40.90
CA ASN A 556 7.17 -16.56 -41.78
C ASN A 556 6.80 -15.25 -41.05
N SER A 557 6.17 -14.30 -41.75
CA SER A 557 5.69 -13.01 -41.21
C SER A 557 4.74 -13.13 -40.01
N GLN A 558 4.11 -14.30 -39.85
CA GLN A 558 3.21 -14.62 -38.72
C GLN A 558 3.94 -15.32 -37.55
N LYS A 559 5.30 -15.33 -37.56
CA LYS A 559 6.14 -16.02 -36.56
C LYS A 559 5.85 -17.52 -36.45
N ARG A 560 5.55 -18.20 -37.58
CA ARG A 560 5.29 -19.64 -37.66
C ARG A 560 6.18 -20.29 -38.69
N ILE A 561 6.59 -21.52 -38.42
CA ILE A 561 7.26 -22.36 -39.41
C ILE A 561 6.19 -23.21 -40.10
N VAL A 562 6.03 -23.04 -41.39
CA VAL A 562 5.04 -23.75 -42.19
C VAL A 562 5.74 -24.48 -43.33
N ARG A 563 5.45 -25.79 -43.51
CA ARG A 563 5.99 -26.61 -44.59
C ARG A 563 4.92 -27.48 -45.23
N ARG A 564 5.12 -27.89 -46.46
CA ARG A 564 4.30 -28.94 -47.11
C ARG A 564 4.83 -30.31 -46.73
N VAL A 565 3.94 -31.14 -46.17
CA VAL A 565 4.19 -32.53 -45.80
C VAL A 565 3.07 -33.36 -46.44
N ASP A 566 3.40 -34.34 -47.25
CA ASP A 566 2.46 -35.23 -47.95
C ASP A 566 1.32 -34.51 -48.64
N GLY A 567 1.62 -33.38 -49.30
CA GLY A 567 0.64 -32.57 -50.03
C GLY A 567 -0.19 -31.60 -49.19
N SER A 568 -0.19 -31.71 -47.86
CA SER A 568 -0.85 -30.80 -46.90
C SER A 568 0.08 -29.72 -46.36
N VAL A 569 -0.48 -28.56 -45.98
CA VAL A 569 0.27 -27.47 -45.36
C VAL A 569 0.21 -27.68 -43.86
N GLU A 570 1.39 -28.01 -43.25
CA GLU A 570 1.50 -28.29 -41.83
C GLU A 570 2.34 -27.22 -41.11
N GLU A 571 1.94 -26.90 -39.86
CA GLU A 571 2.73 -26.07 -38.97
C GLU A 571 3.75 -26.93 -38.22
N MET A 572 4.99 -26.46 -38.22
CA MET A 572 6.12 -27.17 -37.64
C MET A 572 6.57 -26.62 -36.32
N VAL A 573 7.25 -27.44 -35.53
CA VAL A 573 7.98 -27.05 -34.31
C VAL A 573 9.45 -27.43 -34.52
N PHE A 574 10.33 -26.52 -34.10
CA PHE A 574 11.78 -26.74 -34.13
C PHE A 574 12.37 -26.30 -32.79
N MET A 575 13.10 -27.20 -32.11
CA MET A 575 13.84 -26.90 -30.88
C MET A 575 15.32 -26.90 -31.20
N ARG A 576 15.98 -25.73 -31.09
CA ARG A 576 17.43 -25.60 -31.31
C ARG A 576 18.16 -25.92 -30.01
N SER A 577 19.08 -26.85 -30.05
CA SER A 577 19.94 -27.12 -28.91
C SER A 577 21.09 -26.10 -28.82
N VAL A 578 21.57 -25.86 -27.60
CA VAL A 578 22.77 -25.06 -27.34
C VAL A 578 23.96 -25.76 -28.01
N LYS A 579 24.71 -25.04 -28.85
CA LYS A 579 25.97 -25.56 -29.41
C LYS A 579 26.96 -25.75 -28.27
N LYS A 580 27.43 -26.96 -28.04
CA LYS A 580 28.60 -27.17 -27.17
C LYS A 580 29.73 -26.33 -27.76
N LYS A 581 30.20 -25.33 -27.02
CA LYS A 581 31.51 -24.72 -27.32
C LYS A 581 32.51 -25.84 -27.18
N ASP A 582 33.21 -26.16 -28.28
CA ASP A 582 34.37 -27.05 -28.23
C ASP A 582 35.31 -26.50 -27.14
N LEU A 583 35.49 -27.32 -26.10
CA LEU A 583 36.43 -27.10 -25.00
C LEU A 583 37.86 -27.26 -25.51
#